data_dc162bc4b7c757ebe9852e11e0bdb897
#
_entry.id   dc162bc4b7c757ebe9852e11e0bdb897
#
_cell.length_a   1.000
_cell.length_b   1.000
_cell.length_c   1.000
_cell.angle_alpha   90.00
_cell.angle_beta   90.00
_cell.angle_gamma   90.00
#
_symmetry.space_group_name_H-M   'P 1'
#
loop_
_entity.id
_entity.type
_entity.pdbx_description
1 polymer ?
#
loop_
_entity_poly.entity_id
_entity_poly.type
_entity_poly.pdbx_seq_one_letter_code
_entity_poly.pdbx_strand_id
1 'polypeptide(L)'
;EKIMHTAMPAVRAFMSQNKFDPVIRELEHPDVILWAIWAIQQYAKSVGVEKARDLYADFVHEILEYISGQKHPDMKLMDNGLLFANGRDKAITWMNSTINGKPVVPRSGYIVEFNALWYNAICYTLKLAGQAGDNKFVKEWKDMPDKVKESFLKVFWNEEKGYLADFVNGGGQNVFVRPNQVIACSLEYSPLSDEMKHGVLDVVKNELLTPKGLRTLAPKNPAYEGTYEGDQATRDRAYHQGTVWPWLLGPYIEANFRLYGKKFAKTARELLANFEEDMTVYGVCSIGEIYDGNPPYTPNGCISQAWSVGEILRSMALLEKFCKDDR
;
A
#
# COMPACT_ATOMS: atom_id res chain seq x y z
N GLU A 1 -19.48 -5.88 0.26
CA GLU A 1 -19.95 -6.70 1.38
C GLU A 1 -19.56 -8.17 1.21
N LYS A 2 -19.87 -8.85 0.09
CA LYS A 2 -19.51 -10.27 -0.14
C LYS A 2 -18.00 -10.55 -0.01
N ILE A 3 -17.15 -9.70 -0.56
CA ILE A 3 -15.67 -9.85 -0.48
C ILE A 3 -15.21 -9.80 0.98
N MET A 4 -15.73 -8.86 1.77
CA MET A 4 -15.40 -8.75 3.19
C MET A 4 -15.82 -9.98 3.98
N HIS A 5 -17.01 -10.54 3.69
CA HIS A 5 -17.49 -11.77 4.33
C HIS A 5 -16.67 -13.02 4.00
N THR A 6 -15.93 -13.02 2.89
CA THR A 6 -15.05 -14.14 2.51
C THR A 6 -13.62 -13.93 3.02
N ALA A 7 -13.07 -12.73 2.82
CA ALA A 7 -11.67 -12.45 3.12
C ALA A 7 -11.37 -12.37 4.62
N MET A 8 -12.22 -11.69 5.40
CA MET A 8 -11.95 -11.49 6.84
C MET A 8 -11.93 -12.81 7.65
N PRO A 9 -12.84 -13.78 7.45
CA PRO A 9 -12.72 -15.09 8.09
C PRO A 9 -11.44 -15.85 7.73
N ALA A 10 -10.96 -15.75 6.47
CA ALA A 10 -9.72 -16.40 6.05
C ALA A 10 -8.49 -15.78 6.75
N VAL A 11 -8.43 -14.45 6.86
CA VAL A 11 -7.38 -13.75 7.61
C VAL A 11 -7.41 -14.15 9.09
N ARG A 12 -8.60 -14.24 9.71
CA ARG A 12 -8.76 -14.67 11.11
C ARG A 12 -8.31 -16.12 11.30
N ALA A 13 -8.64 -17.01 10.37
CA ALA A 13 -8.20 -18.41 10.41
C ALA A 13 -6.68 -18.52 10.30
N PHE A 14 -6.03 -17.73 9.45
CA PHE A 14 -4.58 -17.66 9.39
C PHE A 14 -3.98 -17.21 10.73
N MET A 15 -4.47 -16.12 11.31
CA MET A 15 -3.96 -15.60 12.59
C MET A 15 -4.09 -16.59 13.75
N SER A 16 -5.17 -17.42 13.75
CA SER A 16 -5.41 -18.39 14.83
C SER A 16 -4.57 -19.66 14.73
N GLN A 17 -4.18 -20.06 13.53
CA GLN A 17 -3.55 -21.36 13.28
C GLN A 17 -2.20 -21.29 12.58
N ASN A 18 -1.80 -20.12 12.07
CA ASN A 18 -0.68 -19.93 11.12
C ASN A 18 -0.75 -20.91 9.95
N LYS A 19 -1.97 -21.29 9.52
CA LYS A 19 -2.22 -22.23 8.44
C LYS A 19 -2.79 -21.51 7.24
N PHE A 20 -2.34 -21.96 6.06
CA PHE A 20 -2.82 -21.42 4.78
C PHE A 20 -4.24 -21.91 4.49
N ASP A 21 -5.05 -20.99 3.98
CA ASP A 21 -6.21 -21.35 3.18
C ASP A 21 -5.71 -21.80 1.80
N PRO A 22 -6.00 -23.02 1.33
CA PRO A 22 -5.54 -23.49 0.03
C PRO A 22 -6.15 -22.71 -1.15
N VAL A 23 -7.23 -21.97 -0.91
CA VAL A 23 -7.93 -21.16 -1.93
C VAL A 23 -7.37 -19.74 -1.99
N ILE A 24 -6.98 -19.17 -0.84
CA ILE A 24 -6.43 -17.81 -0.76
C ILE A 24 -4.93 -17.90 -0.52
N ARG A 25 -4.16 -17.65 -1.58
CA ARG A 25 -2.69 -17.68 -1.53
C ARG A 25 -2.13 -16.42 -0.86
N GLU A 26 -0.92 -16.53 -0.37
CA GLU A 26 -0.11 -15.40 0.15
C GLU A 26 -0.73 -14.68 1.37
N LEU A 27 -1.69 -15.31 2.08
CA LEU A 27 -2.21 -14.79 3.35
C LEU A 27 -1.12 -14.64 4.42
N GLU A 28 -0.03 -15.39 4.26
CA GLU A 28 1.14 -15.34 5.12
C GLU A 28 2.00 -14.10 4.93
N HIS A 29 1.77 -13.31 3.89
CA HIS A 29 2.48 -12.04 3.73
C HIS A 29 2.06 -11.06 4.85
N PRO A 30 3.02 -10.46 5.56
CA PRO A 30 2.73 -9.62 6.71
C PRO A 30 1.81 -8.43 6.43
N ASP A 31 1.84 -7.90 5.21
CA ASP A 31 1.03 -6.76 4.82
C ASP A 31 -0.46 -7.07 4.69
N VAL A 32 -0.84 -8.34 4.48
CA VAL A 32 -2.25 -8.73 4.31
C VAL A 32 -3.10 -8.33 5.52
N ILE A 33 -2.61 -8.56 6.73
CA ILE A 33 -3.35 -8.20 7.96
C ILE A 33 -3.44 -6.68 8.15
N LEU A 34 -2.45 -5.93 7.67
CA LEU A 34 -2.46 -4.47 7.70
C LEU A 34 -3.43 -3.89 6.66
N TRP A 35 -3.43 -4.45 5.45
CA TRP A 35 -4.40 -4.11 4.40
C TRP A 35 -5.83 -4.50 4.78
N ALA A 36 -6.04 -5.55 5.57
CA ALA A 36 -7.36 -5.91 6.08
C ALA A 36 -7.98 -4.77 6.92
N ILE A 37 -7.20 -4.13 7.80
CA ILE A 37 -7.67 -2.97 8.58
C ILE A 37 -7.97 -1.79 7.66
N TRP A 38 -7.09 -1.50 6.68
CA TRP A 38 -7.36 -0.46 5.70
C TRP A 38 -8.64 -0.73 4.89
N ALA A 39 -8.88 -1.98 4.47
CA ALA A 39 -10.10 -2.36 3.77
C ALA A 39 -11.35 -2.15 4.62
N ILE A 40 -11.31 -2.50 5.91
CA ILE A 40 -12.39 -2.22 6.87
C ILE A 40 -12.62 -0.71 6.98
N GLN A 41 -11.57 0.08 7.05
CA GLN A 41 -11.64 1.55 7.09
C GLN A 41 -12.30 2.13 5.82
N GLN A 42 -11.98 1.59 4.62
CA GLN A 42 -12.66 1.99 3.38
C GLN A 42 -14.13 1.54 3.35
N TYR A 43 -14.42 0.33 3.84
CA TYR A 43 -15.79 -0.15 3.98
C TYR A 43 -16.63 0.74 4.90
N ALA A 44 -16.05 1.17 6.02
CA ALA A 44 -16.70 2.10 6.95
C ALA A 44 -17.09 3.44 6.29
N LYS A 45 -16.29 3.95 5.36
CA LYS A 45 -16.63 5.16 4.59
C LYS A 45 -17.86 4.98 3.69
N SER A 46 -18.12 3.74 3.25
CA SER A 46 -19.24 3.41 2.37
C SER A 46 -20.54 3.11 3.11
N VAL A 47 -20.46 2.42 4.27
CA VAL A 47 -21.65 1.91 4.98
C VAL A 47 -21.95 2.63 6.29
N GLY A 48 -21.06 3.53 6.70
CA GLY A 48 -21.09 4.19 8.01
C GLY A 48 -20.19 3.51 9.03
N VAL A 49 -19.60 4.34 9.89
CA VAL A 49 -18.62 3.88 10.91
C VAL A 49 -19.26 2.95 11.93
N GLU A 50 -20.50 3.21 12.34
CA GLU A 50 -21.21 2.39 13.33
C GLU A 50 -21.39 0.94 12.82
N LYS A 51 -21.90 0.75 11.59
CA LYS A 51 -22.07 -0.57 11.01
C LYS A 51 -20.74 -1.31 10.86
N ALA A 52 -19.70 -0.63 10.43
CA ALA A 52 -18.37 -1.25 10.30
C ALA A 52 -17.77 -1.62 11.66
N ARG A 53 -17.95 -0.77 12.68
CA ARG A 53 -17.55 -1.05 14.07
C ARG A 53 -18.26 -2.31 14.59
N ASP A 54 -19.57 -2.37 14.47
CA ASP A 54 -20.36 -3.50 15.00
C ASP A 54 -20.01 -4.84 14.36
N LEU A 55 -19.53 -4.81 13.10
CA LEU A 55 -19.11 -6.01 12.37
C LEU A 55 -17.64 -6.39 12.59
N TYR A 56 -16.75 -5.42 12.77
CA TYR A 56 -15.31 -5.66 12.64
C TYR A 56 -14.44 -5.09 13.77
N ALA A 57 -14.97 -4.44 14.80
CA ALA A 57 -14.15 -3.88 15.88
C ALA A 57 -13.33 -4.98 16.57
N ASP A 58 -13.95 -6.10 16.92
CA ASP A 58 -13.26 -7.24 17.55
C ASP A 58 -12.13 -7.78 16.65
N PHE A 59 -12.40 -7.88 15.35
CA PHE A 59 -11.42 -8.39 14.39
C PHE A 59 -10.22 -7.44 14.24
N VAL A 60 -10.46 -6.13 14.25
CA VAL A 60 -9.36 -5.14 14.21
C VAL A 60 -8.53 -5.21 15.49
N HIS A 61 -9.16 -5.39 16.66
CA HIS A 61 -8.45 -5.63 17.93
C HIS A 61 -7.62 -6.92 17.88
N GLU A 62 -8.20 -8.03 17.41
CA GLU A 62 -7.49 -9.31 17.23
C GLU A 62 -6.23 -9.15 16.38
N ILE A 63 -6.25 -8.35 15.32
CA ILE A 63 -5.06 -8.07 14.49
C ILE A 63 -3.99 -7.34 15.30
N LEU A 64 -4.34 -6.30 16.06
CA LEU A 64 -3.37 -5.57 16.87
C LEU A 64 -2.78 -6.47 17.96
N GLU A 65 -3.58 -7.29 18.63
CA GLU A 65 -3.13 -8.26 19.62
C GLU A 65 -2.25 -9.35 19.00
N TYR A 66 -2.58 -9.81 17.79
CA TYR A 66 -1.76 -10.77 17.07
C TYR A 66 -0.36 -10.22 16.77
N ILE A 67 -0.29 -8.95 16.33
CA ILE A 67 0.98 -8.27 16.05
C ILE A 67 1.76 -7.99 17.34
N SER A 68 1.13 -7.38 18.34
CA SER A 68 1.79 -7.05 19.61
C SER A 68 2.23 -8.29 20.40
N GLY A 69 1.47 -9.38 20.27
CA GLY A 69 1.79 -10.69 20.83
C GLY A 69 2.91 -11.44 20.09
N GLN A 70 3.58 -10.81 19.09
CA GLN A 70 4.71 -11.39 18.33
C GLN A 70 4.37 -12.71 17.62
N LYS A 71 3.10 -12.88 17.21
CA LYS A 71 2.61 -14.18 16.71
C LYS A 71 2.88 -14.41 15.22
N HIS A 72 3.16 -13.34 14.45
CA HIS A 72 3.44 -13.47 13.02
C HIS A 72 4.84 -14.08 12.79
N PRO A 73 4.99 -15.10 11.91
CA PRO A 73 6.27 -15.77 11.72
C PRO A 73 7.34 -14.87 11.09
N ASP A 74 6.96 -13.99 10.17
CA ASP A 74 7.87 -13.17 9.38
C ASP A 74 7.90 -11.68 9.78
N MET A 75 7.16 -11.28 10.82
CA MET A 75 7.08 -9.87 11.25
C MET A 75 7.05 -9.76 12.77
N LYS A 76 7.75 -8.76 13.31
CA LYS A 76 7.83 -8.49 14.75
C LYS A 76 7.61 -7.01 15.05
N LEU A 77 6.90 -6.73 16.12
CA LEU A 77 6.83 -5.40 16.72
C LEU A 77 8.10 -5.17 17.57
N MET A 78 8.85 -4.12 17.24
CA MET A 78 10.10 -3.77 17.91
C MET A 78 9.88 -2.76 19.05
N ASP A 79 10.86 -2.62 19.93
CA ASP A 79 10.79 -1.72 21.10
C ASP A 79 10.53 -0.25 20.71
N ASN A 80 10.94 0.17 19.51
CA ASN A 80 10.67 1.51 19.00
C ASN A 80 9.23 1.68 18.45
N GLY A 81 8.38 0.65 18.54
CA GLY A 81 7.00 0.67 18.07
C GLY A 81 6.83 0.38 16.59
N LEU A 82 7.91 0.19 15.82
CA LEU A 82 7.84 -0.14 14.40
C LEU A 82 7.82 -1.66 14.16
N LEU A 83 7.29 -2.04 13.01
CA LEU A 83 7.29 -3.41 12.52
C LEU A 83 8.57 -3.71 11.74
N PHE A 84 9.25 -4.78 12.13
CA PHE A 84 10.40 -5.34 11.44
C PHE A 84 10.01 -6.65 10.76
N ALA A 85 10.28 -6.80 9.46
CA ALA A 85 9.93 -7.99 8.71
C ALA A 85 11.13 -8.62 8.01
N ASN A 86 11.18 -9.97 7.95
CA ASN A 86 12.30 -10.71 7.40
C ASN A 86 12.02 -11.17 5.97
N GLY A 87 12.34 -10.34 5.00
CA GLY A 87 12.16 -10.59 3.55
C GLY A 87 13.46 -10.83 2.78
N ARG A 88 14.55 -11.24 3.46
CA ARG A 88 15.83 -11.48 2.79
C ARG A 88 15.76 -12.65 1.81
N ASP A 89 15.20 -13.76 2.25
CA ASP A 89 15.18 -15.03 1.52
C ASP A 89 13.76 -15.45 1.08
N LYS A 90 12.75 -14.64 1.43
CA LYS A 90 11.33 -14.87 1.11
C LYS A 90 10.70 -13.56 0.65
N ALA A 91 9.95 -13.59 -0.45
CA ALA A 91 9.12 -12.46 -0.84
C ALA A 91 7.96 -12.32 0.17
N ILE A 92 7.87 -11.16 0.83
CA ILE A 92 6.90 -10.90 1.91
C ILE A 92 6.06 -9.65 1.70
N THR A 93 6.23 -8.99 0.56
CA THR A 93 5.49 -7.79 0.19
C THR A 93 4.81 -7.99 -1.15
N TRP A 94 3.97 -7.05 -1.56
CA TRP A 94 3.38 -7.06 -2.91
C TRP A 94 4.43 -7.10 -4.05
N MET A 95 5.68 -6.69 -3.78
CA MET A 95 6.81 -6.88 -4.71
C MET A 95 7.37 -8.30 -4.55
N ASN A 96 6.62 -9.28 -5.01
CA ASN A 96 6.80 -10.70 -4.70
C ASN A 96 7.46 -11.54 -5.79
N SER A 97 7.99 -10.93 -6.85
CA SER A 97 8.69 -11.65 -7.93
C SER A 97 9.90 -12.41 -7.39
N THR A 98 10.06 -13.65 -7.85
CA THR A 98 11.17 -14.53 -7.44
C THR A 98 11.84 -15.19 -8.63
N ILE A 99 13.16 -15.37 -8.55
CA ILE A 99 13.95 -16.18 -9.49
C ILE A 99 14.65 -17.29 -8.70
N ASN A 100 14.43 -18.54 -9.11
CA ASN A 100 14.95 -19.71 -8.38
C ASN A 100 14.58 -19.71 -6.88
N GLY A 101 13.36 -19.25 -6.55
CA GLY A 101 12.85 -19.17 -5.19
C GLY A 101 13.41 -18.02 -4.33
N LYS A 102 14.24 -17.15 -4.90
CA LYS A 102 14.77 -15.97 -4.19
C LYS A 102 14.09 -14.69 -4.67
N PRO A 103 13.76 -13.77 -3.77
CA PRO A 103 13.17 -12.48 -4.14
C PRO A 103 14.07 -11.69 -5.10
N VAL A 104 13.49 -11.14 -6.16
CA VAL A 104 14.18 -10.19 -7.03
C VAL A 104 14.37 -8.85 -6.31
N VAL A 105 13.42 -8.49 -5.48
CA VAL A 105 13.48 -7.29 -4.64
C VAL A 105 13.43 -7.73 -3.16
N PRO A 106 14.59 -8.07 -2.56
CA PRO A 106 14.64 -8.56 -1.17
C PRO A 106 14.46 -7.40 -0.19
N ARG A 107 13.23 -7.12 0.19
CA ARG A 107 12.87 -6.07 1.16
C ARG A 107 12.82 -6.66 2.56
N SER A 108 13.79 -6.33 3.40
CA SER A 108 13.92 -6.86 4.76
C SER A 108 14.32 -5.77 5.73
N GLY A 109 13.74 -5.79 6.91
CA GLY A 109 13.94 -4.76 7.92
C GLY A 109 12.66 -3.99 8.24
N TYR A 110 12.79 -2.71 8.51
CA TYR A 110 11.66 -1.80 8.57
C TYR A 110 11.23 -1.46 7.15
N ILE A 111 10.00 -1.81 6.77
CA ILE A 111 9.44 -1.61 5.41
C ILE A 111 8.47 -0.43 5.48
N VAL A 112 8.57 0.51 4.54
CA VAL A 112 7.91 1.82 4.65
C VAL A 112 6.38 1.70 4.65
N GLU A 113 5.78 0.96 3.71
CA GLU A 113 4.32 0.81 3.67
C GLU A 113 3.78 -0.02 4.82
N PHE A 114 4.52 -1.01 5.34
CA PHE A 114 4.10 -1.77 6.52
C PHE A 114 3.95 -0.84 7.72
N ASN A 115 4.93 0.01 7.95
CA ASN A 115 4.93 0.90 9.09
C ASN A 115 3.96 2.08 8.92
N ALA A 116 3.71 2.52 7.69
CA ALA A 116 2.66 3.50 7.42
C ALA A 116 1.26 2.91 7.68
N LEU A 117 0.99 1.71 7.17
CA LEU A 117 -0.26 0.98 7.42
C LEU A 117 -0.44 0.66 8.90
N TRP A 118 0.62 0.30 9.61
CA TRP A 118 0.63 0.05 11.05
C TRP A 118 0.24 1.29 11.84
N TYR A 119 0.85 2.44 11.54
CA TYR A 119 0.47 3.70 12.15
C TYR A 119 -1.01 4.02 11.95
N ASN A 120 -1.49 3.90 10.71
CA ASN A 120 -2.89 4.09 10.37
C ASN A 120 -3.81 3.10 11.12
N ALA A 121 -3.40 1.83 11.23
CA ALA A 121 -4.16 0.79 11.92
C ALA A 121 -4.34 1.12 13.41
N ILE A 122 -3.28 1.53 14.11
CA ILE A 122 -3.33 1.92 15.52
C ILE A 122 -4.29 3.12 15.71
N CYS A 123 -4.10 4.17 14.93
CA CYS A 123 -4.93 5.37 15.01
C CYS A 123 -6.42 5.08 14.75
N TYR A 124 -6.70 4.26 13.73
CA TYR A 124 -8.06 3.87 13.39
C TYR A 124 -8.71 3.01 14.49
N THR A 125 -7.96 2.03 15.03
CA THR A 125 -8.46 1.17 16.12
C THR A 125 -8.74 1.97 17.38
N LEU A 126 -7.87 2.91 17.76
CA LEU A 126 -8.08 3.81 18.88
C LEU A 126 -9.35 4.66 18.71
N LYS A 127 -9.61 5.14 17.49
CA LYS A 127 -10.86 5.87 17.18
C LYS A 127 -12.08 4.97 17.40
N LEU A 128 -12.07 3.74 16.88
CA LEU A 128 -13.16 2.78 17.04
C LEU A 128 -13.38 2.43 18.53
N ALA A 129 -12.31 2.13 19.26
CA ALA A 129 -12.34 1.81 20.67
C ALA A 129 -12.92 2.97 21.52
N GLY A 130 -12.48 4.21 21.23
CA GLY A 130 -13.02 5.40 21.89
C GLY A 130 -14.52 5.58 21.65
N GLN A 131 -15.00 5.35 20.42
CA GLN A 131 -16.43 5.40 20.08
C GLN A 131 -17.23 4.25 20.69
N ALA A 132 -16.61 3.10 20.94
CA ALA A 132 -17.21 1.95 21.61
C ALA A 132 -17.18 2.06 23.15
N GLY A 133 -16.46 3.03 23.71
CA GLY A 133 -16.27 3.16 25.16
C GLY A 133 -15.28 2.16 25.75
N ASP A 134 -14.41 1.54 24.93
CA ASP A 134 -13.36 0.64 25.38
C ASP A 134 -12.19 1.41 26.00
N ASN A 135 -12.40 1.87 27.24
CA ASN A 135 -11.41 2.64 27.99
C ASN A 135 -10.15 1.82 28.32
N LYS A 136 -10.24 0.50 28.36
CA LYS A 136 -9.09 -0.36 28.66
C LYS A 136 -8.12 -0.33 27.48
N PHE A 137 -8.60 -0.60 26.28
CA PHE A 137 -7.80 -0.55 25.06
C PHE A 137 -7.22 0.85 24.82
N VAL A 138 -8.03 1.89 24.96
CA VAL A 138 -7.57 3.28 24.80
C VAL A 138 -6.44 3.60 25.79
N LYS A 139 -6.55 3.20 27.05
CA LYS A 139 -5.51 3.44 28.05
C LYS A 139 -4.21 2.72 27.72
N GLU A 140 -4.30 1.53 27.18
CA GLU A 140 -3.13 0.70 26.83
C GLU A 140 -2.39 1.23 25.58
N TRP A 141 -3.14 1.70 24.58
CA TRP A 141 -2.59 2.02 23.26
C TRP A 141 -2.43 3.52 22.97
N LYS A 142 -2.94 4.43 23.82
CA LYS A 142 -3.00 5.88 23.55
C LYS A 142 -1.65 6.53 23.21
N ASP A 143 -0.56 6.02 23.77
CA ASP A 143 0.78 6.59 23.61
C ASP A 143 1.53 5.95 22.40
N MET A 144 1.00 4.88 21.81
CA MET A 144 1.62 4.17 20.69
C MET A 144 1.68 5.00 19.40
N PRO A 145 0.66 5.79 19.01
CA PRO A 145 0.74 6.63 17.82
C PRO A 145 1.93 7.59 17.83
N ASP A 146 2.15 8.30 18.91
CA ASP A 146 3.27 9.26 19.02
C ASP A 146 4.61 8.55 18.92
N LYS A 147 4.77 7.42 19.61
CA LYS A 147 5.96 6.59 19.55
C LYS A 147 6.25 6.08 18.14
N VAL A 148 5.24 5.56 17.46
CA VAL A 148 5.38 5.04 16.08
C VAL A 148 5.69 6.17 15.12
N LYS A 149 5.02 7.32 15.23
CA LYS A 149 5.26 8.49 14.39
C LYS A 149 6.69 9.01 14.52
N GLU A 150 7.17 9.22 15.74
CA GLU A 150 8.54 9.66 15.99
C GLU A 150 9.57 8.68 15.40
N SER A 151 9.38 7.40 15.67
CA SER A 151 10.26 6.35 15.14
C SER A 151 10.18 6.24 13.62
N PHE A 152 8.99 6.38 13.03
CA PHE A 152 8.80 6.35 11.58
C PHE A 152 9.60 7.46 10.90
N LEU A 153 9.48 8.69 11.38
CA LEU A 153 10.20 9.83 10.82
C LEU A 153 11.71 9.65 10.95
N LYS A 154 12.17 9.23 12.13
CA LYS A 154 13.60 9.00 12.40
C LYS A 154 14.19 7.89 11.52
N VAL A 155 13.43 6.85 11.22
CA VAL A 155 13.91 5.68 10.45
C VAL A 155 13.83 5.91 8.96
N PHE A 156 12.70 6.44 8.46
CA PHE A 156 12.42 6.46 7.01
C PHE A 156 12.69 7.80 6.35
N TRP A 157 12.53 8.93 7.04
CA TRP A 157 12.74 10.23 6.41
C TRP A 157 14.21 10.46 6.13
N ASN A 158 14.52 10.82 4.88
CA ASN A 158 15.86 11.21 4.48
C ASN A 158 15.89 12.73 4.24
N GLU A 159 16.51 13.45 5.15
CA GLU A 159 16.58 14.93 5.10
C GLU A 159 17.32 15.46 3.86
N GLU A 160 18.36 14.77 3.42
CA GLU A 160 19.14 15.18 2.24
C GLU A 160 18.33 15.02 0.95
N LYS A 161 17.54 13.93 0.88
CA LYS A 161 16.77 13.58 -0.33
C LYS A 161 15.38 14.20 -0.34
N GLY A 162 14.81 14.55 0.82
CA GLY A 162 13.44 15.06 0.93
C GLY A 162 12.35 14.04 0.64
N TYR A 163 12.62 12.73 0.84
CA TYR A 163 11.65 11.66 0.68
C TYR A 163 11.94 10.47 1.59
N LEU A 164 11.06 9.44 1.56
CA LEU A 164 11.17 8.27 2.44
C LEU A 164 12.05 7.16 1.82
N ALA A 165 12.89 6.54 2.65
CA ALA A 165 13.55 5.28 2.32
C ALA A 165 12.50 4.17 2.09
N ASP A 166 12.74 3.31 1.10
CA ASP A 166 11.85 2.18 0.77
C ASP A 166 11.82 1.11 1.88
N PHE A 167 12.99 0.80 2.42
CA PHE A 167 13.16 0.00 3.65
C PHE A 167 14.45 0.38 4.37
N VAL A 168 14.57 -0.02 5.64
CA VAL A 168 15.76 0.24 6.47
C VAL A 168 16.14 -1.01 7.23
N ASN A 169 17.43 -1.37 7.17
CA ASN A 169 17.98 -2.52 7.90
C ASN A 169 19.40 -2.24 8.39
N GLY A 170 20.16 -3.27 8.79
CA GLY A 170 21.55 -3.12 9.25
C GLY A 170 22.52 -2.51 8.23
N GLY A 171 22.15 -2.45 6.94
CA GLY A 171 22.90 -1.76 5.89
C GLY A 171 22.51 -0.28 5.71
N GLY A 172 21.58 0.24 6.52
CA GLY A 172 21.10 1.62 6.46
C GLY A 172 19.83 1.78 5.66
N GLN A 173 19.54 3.02 5.24
CA GLN A 173 18.38 3.38 4.43
C GLN A 173 18.55 2.95 2.96
N ASN A 174 17.58 2.20 2.41
CA ASN A 174 17.47 2.03 0.98
C ASN A 174 16.74 3.24 0.37
N VAL A 175 17.50 4.10 -0.28
CA VAL A 175 16.98 5.35 -0.88
C VAL A 175 16.62 5.23 -2.36
N PHE A 176 16.42 4.02 -2.87
CA PHE A 176 15.88 3.83 -4.20
C PHE A 176 14.48 4.44 -4.31
N VAL A 177 14.26 5.23 -5.34
CA VAL A 177 12.94 5.84 -5.54
C VAL A 177 11.99 4.76 -6.05
N ARG A 178 11.12 4.32 -5.13
CA ARG A 178 10.06 3.32 -5.35
C ARG A 178 8.70 3.89 -4.96
N PRO A 179 7.59 3.36 -5.48
CA PRO A 179 6.26 3.93 -5.27
C PRO A 179 5.71 3.71 -3.86
N ASN A 180 6.25 2.78 -3.07
CA ASN A 180 5.70 2.35 -1.79
C ASN A 180 5.50 3.50 -0.79
N GLN A 181 6.33 4.52 -0.84
CA GLN A 181 6.22 5.72 -0.01
C GLN A 181 4.93 6.52 -0.23
N VAL A 182 4.27 6.39 -1.39
CA VAL A 182 2.98 7.05 -1.68
C VAL A 182 1.88 6.56 -0.74
N ILE A 183 1.97 5.30 -0.31
CA ILE A 183 1.02 4.71 0.63
C ILE A 183 0.99 5.53 1.93
N ALA A 184 2.17 5.90 2.46
CA ALA A 184 2.25 6.75 3.66
C ALA A 184 1.56 8.11 3.48
N CYS A 185 1.55 8.66 2.28
CA CYS A 185 0.89 9.94 1.98
C CYS A 185 -0.63 9.80 1.83
N SER A 186 -1.12 8.64 1.38
CA SER A 186 -2.52 8.41 1.02
C SER A 186 -3.41 8.05 2.19
N LEU A 187 -2.84 7.52 3.27
CA LEU A 187 -3.60 7.02 4.43
C LEU A 187 -4.32 8.15 5.17
N GLU A 188 -5.46 7.84 5.78
CA GLU A 188 -6.23 8.78 6.60
C GLU A 188 -5.42 9.27 7.79
N TYR A 189 -4.73 8.35 8.45
CA TYR A 189 -3.75 8.65 9.48
C TYR A 189 -2.36 8.46 8.90
N SER A 190 -1.70 9.56 8.56
CA SER A 190 -0.35 9.57 8.02
C SER A 190 0.62 10.08 9.09
N PRO A 191 1.80 9.46 9.24
CA PRO A 191 2.83 9.97 10.15
C PRO A 191 3.52 11.24 9.60
N LEU A 192 3.31 11.60 8.32
CA LEU A 192 3.99 12.68 7.62
C LEU A 192 3.29 14.02 7.81
N SER A 193 4.06 15.11 7.89
CA SER A 193 3.57 16.47 7.69
C SER A 193 3.17 16.71 6.23
N ASP A 194 2.42 17.76 5.97
CA ASP A 194 2.06 18.11 4.59
C ASP A 194 3.28 18.50 3.75
N GLU A 195 4.28 19.15 4.35
CA GLU A 195 5.56 19.46 3.71
C GLU A 195 6.31 18.19 3.28
N MET A 196 6.38 17.18 4.16
CA MET A 196 6.97 15.90 3.81
C MET A 196 6.20 15.17 2.70
N LYS A 197 4.86 15.22 2.73
CA LYS A 197 4.03 14.67 1.64
C LYS A 197 4.30 15.38 0.31
N HIS A 198 4.50 16.69 0.31
CA HIS A 198 4.93 17.43 -0.90
C HIS A 198 6.23 16.83 -1.46
N GLY A 199 7.28 16.70 -0.64
CA GLY A 199 8.55 16.13 -1.08
C GLY A 199 8.42 14.73 -1.68
N VAL A 200 7.66 13.85 -1.01
CA VAL A 200 7.38 12.50 -1.52
C VAL A 200 6.62 12.54 -2.85
N LEU A 201 5.55 13.34 -2.95
CA LEU A 201 4.73 13.37 -4.17
C LEU A 201 5.48 14.02 -5.34
N ASP A 202 6.35 14.98 -5.08
CA ASP A 202 7.18 15.60 -6.11
C ASP A 202 8.20 14.61 -6.69
N VAL A 203 8.92 13.86 -5.86
CA VAL A 203 9.86 12.85 -6.36
C VAL A 203 9.12 11.73 -7.11
N VAL A 204 7.97 11.27 -6.61
CA VAL A 204 7.15 10.25 -7.29
C VAL A 204 6.62 10.76 -8.62
N LYS A 205 6.14 11.99 -8.69
CA LYS A 205 5.68 12.61 -9.93
C LYS A 205 6.80 12.67 -10.98
N ASN A 206 7.99 13.10 -10.58
CA ASN A 206 9.10 13.35 -11.50
C ASN A 206 9.80 12.06 -11.96
N GLU A 207 9.89 11.04 -11.11
CA GLU A 207 10.68 9.84 -11.37
C GLU A 207 9.84 8.61 -11.75
N LEU A 208 8.59 8.52 -11.23
CA LEU A 208 7.80 7.29 -11.34
C LEU A 208 6.50 7.44 -12.14
N LEU A 209 5.88 8.63 -12.14
CA LEU A 209 4.58 8.79 -12.77
C LEU A 209 4.66 8.63 -14.29
N THR A 210 3.72 7.85 -14.82
CA THR A 210 3.49 7.65 -16.25
C THR A 210 1.99 7.83 -16.56
N PRO A 211 1.58 7.90 -17.81
CA PRO A 211 0.15 7.89 -18.15
C PRO A 211 -0.62 6.66 -17.67
N LYS A 212 0.07 5.53 -17.42
CA LYS A 212 -0.55 4.22 -17.11
C LYS A 212 -0.40 3.80 -15.64
N GLY A 213 0.24 4.62 -14.79
CA GLY A 213 0.47 4.28 -13.39
C GLY A 213 1.83 4.74 -12.88
N LEU A 214 2.30 4.12 -11.80
CA LEU A 214 3.63 4.40 -11.26
C LEU A 214 4.60 3.28 -11.61
N ARG A 215 5.80 3.66 -12.04
CA ARG A 215 6.94 2.72 -12.15
C ARG A 215 7.30 2.16 -10.79
N THR A 216 7.72 0.93 -10.77
CA THR A 216 8.18 0.22 -9.56
C THR A 216 9.60 0.61 -9.13
N LEU A 217 10.37 1.24 -10.03
CA LEU A 217 11.71 1.77 -9.80
C LEU A 217 11.97 2.95 -10.73
N ALA A 218 12.68 3.95 -10.24
CA ALA A 218 13.06 5.11 -11.04
C ALA A 218 14.03 4.73 -12.19
N PRO A 219 13.85 5.28 -13.40
CA PRO A 219 14.72 4.96 -14.56
C PRO A 219 16.20 5.29 -14.37
N LYS A 220 16.53 6.19 -13.46
CA LYS A 220 17.92 6.53 -13.13
C LYS A 220 18.64 5.47 -12.29
N ASN A 221 17.90 4.50 -11.74
CA ASN A 221 18.49 3.44 -10.93
C ASN A 221 19.20 2.41 -11.85
N PRO A 222 20.44 1.99 -11.53
CA PRO A 222 21.16 0.99 -12.35
C PRO A 222 20.45 -0.36 -12.50
N ALA A 223 19.55 -0.72 -11.55
CA ALA A 223 18.76 -1.95 -11.60
C ALA A 223 17.42 -1.77 -12.36
N TYR A 224 17.21 -0.65 -13.04
CA TYR A 224 15.97 -0.39 -13.77
C TYR A 224 15.85 -1.30 -15.00
N GLU A 225 14.76 -2.04 -15.07
CA GLU A 225 14.36 -2.88 -16.19
C GLU A 225 12.93 -2.50 -16.63
N GLY A 226 12.83 -1.57 -17.58
CA GLY A 226 11.56 -0.95 -17.96
C GLY A 226 10.76 -1.72 -19.03
N THR A 227 11.24 -2.87 -19.52
CA THR A 227 10.56 -3.68 -20.56
C THR A 227 10.27 -5.08 -20.03
N TYR A 228 9.01 -5.50 -20.11
CA TYR A 228 8.54 -6.80 -19.63
C TYR A 228 8.44 -7.79 -20.80
N GLU A 229 9.57 -8.33 -21.23
CA GLU A 229 9.65 -9.28 -22.36
C GLU A 229 10.75 -10.32 -22.15
N GLY A 230 10.85 -11.29 -23.08
CA GLY A 230 11.87 -12.34 -23.05
C GLY A 230 11.43 -13.60 -22.32
N ASP A 231 12.37 -14.35 -21.76
CA ASP A 231 12.10 -15.55 -20.97
C ASP A 231 11.51 -15.23 -19.58
N GLN A 232 11.08 -16.26 -18.85
CA GLN A 232 10.46 -16.08 -17.54
C GLN A 232 11.36 -15.31 -16.56
N ALA A 233 12.64 -15.65 -16.49
CA ALA A 233 13.57 -15.02 -15.55
C ALA A 233 13.81 -13.53 -15.89
N THR A 234 13.81 -13.17 -17.17
CA THR A 234 13.92 -11.78 -17.61
C THR A 234 12.66 -10.99 -17.24
N ARG A 235 11.47 -11.55 -17.48
CA ARG A 235 10.21 -10.94 -17.07
C ARG A 235 10.11 -10.80 -15.56
N ASP A 236 10.48 -11.83 -14.79
CA ASP A 236 10.46 -11.78 -13.33
C ASP A 236 11.39 -10.70 -12.76
N ARG A 237 12.54 -10.44 -13.39
CA ARG A 237 13.42 -9.31 -13.03
C ARG A 237 12.72 -7.96 -13.25
N ALA A 238 12.10 -7.75 -14.40
CA ALA A 238 11.46 -6.50 -14.75
C ALA A 238 10.21 -6.20 -13.89
N TYR A 239 9.52 -7.24 -13.41
CA TYR A 239 8.17 -7.18 -12.83
C TYR A 239 8.00 -6.17 -11.68
N HIS A 240 9.06 -5.95 -10.86
CA HIS A 240 9.09 -4.93 -9.83
C HIS A 240 10.37 -4.05 -9.89
N GLN A 241 11.01 -3.99 -11.06
CA GLN A 241 12.25 -3.22 -11.26
C GLN A 241 12.13 -2.17 -12.37
N GLY A 242 10.91 -1.79 -12.73
CA GLY A 242 10.71 -0.76 -13.74
C GLY A 242 9.32 -0.75 -14.37
N THR A 243 8.62 -1.89 -14.40
CA THR A 243 7.24 -1.95 -14.89
C THR A 243 6.33 -0.98 -14.15
N VAL A 244 5.32 -0.51 -14.85
CA VAL A 244 4.28 0.40 -14.35
C VAL A 244 3.10 -0.41 -13.83
N TRP A 245 2.60 -0.04 -12.66
CA TRP A 245 1.45 -0.67 -12.03
C TRP A 245 0.30 0.33 -11.88
N PRO A 246 -0.86 0.09 -12.52
CA PRO A 246 -2.02 0.99 -12.46
C PRO A 246 -2.61 1.17 -11.07
N TRP A 247 -2.63 0.10 -10.25
CA TRP A 247 -3.22 0.17 -8.91
C TRP A 247 -2.60 1.26 -8.04
N LEU A 248 -1.33 1.58 -8.25
CA LEU A 248 -0.61 2.62 -7.52
C LEU A 248 -1.14 4.04 -7.78
N LEU A 249 -1.93 4.24 -8.85
CA LEU A 249 -2.63 5.51 -9.07
C LEU A 249 -3.67 5.78 -7.98
N GLY A 250 -4.30 4.74 -7.42
CA GLY A 250 -5.25 4.92 -6.33
C GLY A 250 -4.66 5.68 -5.15
N PRO A 251 -3.62 5.17 -4.47
CA PRO A 251 -2.96 5.90 -3.41
C PRO A 251 -2.32 7.22 -3.87
N TYR A 252 -1.77 7.31 -5.09
CA TYR A 252 -1.22 8.56 -5.63
C TYR A 252 -2.29 9.65 -5.77
N ILE A 253 -3.43 9.34 -6.37
CA ILE A 253 -4.55 10.27 -6.55
C ILE A 253 -5.15 10.66 -5.19
N GLU A 254 -5.35 9.69 -4.27
CA GLU A 254 -5.85 9.99 -2.93
C GLU A 254 -4.91 10.92 -2.16
N ALA A 255 -3.59 10.66 -2.18
CA ALA A 255 -2.61 11.51 -1.52
C ALA A 255 -2.63 12.96 -2.05
N ASN A 256 -2.71 13.12 -3.37
CA ASN A 256 -2.82 14.44 -3.99
C ASN A 256 -4.15 15.15 -3.66
N PHE A 257 -5.27 14.43 -3.64
CA PHE A 257 -6.54 15.04 -3.19
C PHE A 257 -6.51 15.45 -1.73
N ARG A 258 -5.87 14.67 -0.84
CA ARG A 258 -5.71 15.03 0.58
C ARG A 258 -4.89 16.30 0.74
N LEU A 259 -3.87 16.50 -0.09
CA LEU A 259 -2.95 17.62 0.03
C LEU A 259 -3.43 18.87 -0.72
N TYR A 260 -3.97 18.70 -1.93
CA TYR A 260 -4.30 19.82 -2.83
C TYR A 260 -5.81 20.02 -3.02
N GLY A 261 -6.64 19.11 -2.49
CA GLY A 261 -8.08 19.16 -2.65
C GLY A 261 -8.48 19.22 -4.13
N LYS A 262 -9.53 19.96 -4.43
CA LYS A 262 -10.10 20.12 -5.77
C LYS A 262 -9.12 20.63 -6.84
N LYS A 263 -8.03 21.29 -6.44
CA LYS A 263 -7.00 21.75 -7.37
C LYS A 263 -6.38 20.64 -8.19
N PHE A 264 -6.37 19.41 -7.65
CA PHE A 264 -5.85 18.23 -8.34
C PHE A 264 -6.84 17.57 -9.33
N ALA A 265 -8.11 17.97 -9.32
CA ALA A 265 -9.17 17.30 -10.08
C ALA A 265 -8.94 17.23 -11.60
N LYS A 266 -8.33 18.26 -12.20
CA LYS A 266 -8.00 18.26 -13.63
C LYS A 266 -6.97 17.17 -13.95
N THR A 267 -5.88 17.12 -13.20
CA THR A 267 -4.82 16.11 -13.37
C THR A 267 -5.36 14.69 -13.12
N ALA A 268 -6.22 14.51 -12.11
CA ALA A 268 -6.85 13.22 -11.86
C ALA A 268 -7.69 12.74 -13.06
N ARG A 269 -8.49 13.63 -13.69
CA ARG A 269 -9.26 13.27 -14.90
C ARG A 269 -8.36 12.86 -16.05
N GLU A 270 -7.29 13.62 -16.29
CA GLU A 270 -6.32 13.34 -17.35
C GLU A 270 -5.65 11.97 -17.13
N LEU A 271 -5.24 11.64 -15.90
CA LEU A 271 -4.66 10.34 -15.58
C LEU A 271 -5.66 9.18 -15.80
N LEU A 272 -6.92 9.36 -15.38
CA LEU A 272 -7.95 8.33 -15.52
C LEU A 272 -8.37 8.12 -16.98
N ALA A 273 -8.45 9.17 -17.78
CA ALA A 273 -8.81 9.09 -19.21
C ALA A 273 -7.79 8.28 -20.04
N ASN A 274 -6.55 8.17 -19.60
CA ASN A 274 -5.53 7.38 -20.32
C ASN A 274 -5.85 5.88 -20.41
N PHE A 275 -6.82 5.37 -19.63
CA PHE A 275 -7.22 3.96 -19.68
C PHE A 275 -8.37 3.66 -20.66
N GLU A 276 -9.04 4.68 -21.21
CA GLU A 276 -10.19 4.49 -22.12
C GLU A 276 -9.78 3.69 -23.37
N GLU A 277 -8.63 3.99 -23.96
CA GLU A 277 -8.12 3.26 -25.11
C GLU A 277 -7.79 1.80 -24.76
N ASP A 278 -7.12 1.56 -23.62
CA ASP A 278 -6.72 0.20 -23.20
C ASP A 278 -7.92 -0.73 -23.01
N MET A 279 -9.04 -0.18 -22.52
CA MET A 279 -10.29 -0.95 -22.36
C MET A 279 -10.90 -1.42 -23.68
N THR A 280 -10.43 -0.91 -24.81
CA THR A 280 -10.88 -1.35 -26.15
C THR A 280 -9.87 -2.22 -26.89
N VAL A 281 -8.58 -2.15 -26.52
CA VAL A 281 -7.48 -2.79 -27.25
C VAL A 281 -6.93 -4.02 -26.55
N TYR A 282 -6.62 -3.93 -25.26
CA TYR A 282 -5.95 -5.00 -24.53
C TYR A 282 -6.90 -5.81 -23.64
N GLY A 283 -7.53 -5.17 -22.69
CA GLY A 283 -8.46 -5.82 -21.75
C GLY A 283 -9.89 -5.35 -21.98
N VAL A 284 -10.61 -5.88 -22.95
CA VAL A 284 -11.97 -5.43 -23.30
C VAL A 284 -12.83 -5.14 -22.06
N CYS A 285 -13.18 -3.87 -21.85
CA CYS A 285 -13.88 -3.37 -20.65
C CYS A 285 -13.13 -3.60 -19.33
N SER A 286 -11.79 -3.78 -19.35
CA SER A 286 -10.97 -4.01 -18.16
C SER A 286 -9.62 -3.32 -18.27
N ILE A 287 -8.83 -3.39 -17.18
CA ILE A 287 -7.51 -2.78 -17.08
C ILE A 287 -6.50 -3.89 -16.77
N GLY A 288 -5.41 -3.90 -17.54
CA GLY A 288 -4.33 -4.86 -17.39
C GLY A 288 -3.58 -4.72 -16.06
N GLU A 289 -2.77 -5.73 -15.78
CA GLU A 289 -2.01 -5.81 -14.55
C GLU A 289 -0.87 -4.80 -14.51
N ILE A 290 -0.04 -4.79 -15.55
CA ILE A 290 1.18 -3.97 -15.67
C ILE A 290 1.32 -3.39 -17.07
N TYR A 291 2.22 -2.42 -17.19
CA TYR A 291 2.67 -1.85 -18.45
C TYR A 291 4.19 -1.75 -18.44
N ASP A 292 4.79 -1.68 -19.63
CA ASP A 292 6.20 -1.35 -19.72
C ASP A 292 6.49 0.00 -19.05
N GLY A 293 7.66 0.12 -18.45
CA GLY A 293 8.11 1.36 -17.81
C GLY A 293 8.51 2.46 -18.80
N ASN A 294 8.71 2.09 -20.08
CA ASN A 294 9.12 2.99 -21.15
C ASN A 294 8.00 3.17 -22.18
N PRO A 295 7.94 4.32 -22.87
CA PRO A 295 7.03 4.48 -24.01
C PRO A 295 7.24 3.40 -25.06
N PRO A 296 6.17 2.89 -25.69
CA PRO A 296 4.78 3.36 -25.65
C PRO A 296 3.94 2.87 -24.45
N TYR A 297 4.55 2.29 -23.41
CA TYR A 297 3.85 1.74 -22.24
C TYR A 297 2.95 0.56 -22.62
N THR A 298 3.53 -0.43 -23.28
CA THR A 298 2.83 -1.63 -23.73
C THR A 298 2.19 -2.37 -22.56
N PRO A 299 0.88 -2.70 -22.63
CA PRO A 299 0.22 -3.46 -21.57
C PRO A 299 0.73 -4.91 -21.55
N ASN A 300 0.90 -5.46 -20.33
CA ASN A 300 1.46 -6.78 -20.08
C ASN A 300 0.79 -7.42 -18.85
N GLY A 301 1.18 -8.65 -18.53
CA GLY A 301 0.66 -9.43 -17.42
C GLY A 301 -0.76 -9.94 -17.66
N CYS A 302 -1.57 -10.01 -16.61
CA CYS A 302 -2.99 -10.39 -16.73
C CYS A 302 -3.77 -9.31 -17.47
N ILE A 303 -4.63 -9.71 -18.42
CA ILE A 303 -5.46 -8.78 -19.20
C ILE A 303 -6.53 -8.05 -18.37
N SER A 304 -6.86 -8.58 -17.19
CA SER A 304 -7.83 -8.01 -16.24
C SER A 304 -7.34 -8.29 -14.83
N GLN A 305 -6.87 -7.24 -14.14
CA GLN A 305 -6.36 -7.37 -12.78
C GLN A 305 -7.26 -6.63 -11.78
N ALA A 306 -7.68 -7.36 -10.75
CA ALA A 306 -8.67 -6.87 -9.78
C ALA A 306 -8.25 -5.56 -9.10
N TRP A 307 -7.01 -5.44 -8.64
CA TRP A 307 -6.55 -4.22 -7.98
C TRP A 307 -6.36 -3.04 -8.96
N SER A 308 -5.98 -3.31 -10.22
CA SER A 308 -5.93 -2.25 -11.24
C SER A 308 -7.32 -1.66 -11.47
N VAL A 309 -8.32 -2.51 -11.73
CA VAL A 309 -9.71 -2.10 -11.91
C VAL A 309 -10.26 -1.44 -10.65
N GLY A 310 -10.05 -2.05 -9.49
CA GLY A 310 -10.56 -1.57 -8.20
C GLY A 310 -10.03 -0.18 -7.83
N GLU A 311 -8.73 0.06 -8.00
CA GLU A 311 -8.12 1.33 -7.66
C GLU A 311 -8.44 2.46 -8.65
N ILE A 312 -8.63 2.14 -9.94
CA ILE A 312 -9.12 3.13 -10.91
C ILE A 312 -10.58 3.51 -10.60
N LEU A 313 -11.46 2.55 -10.31
CA LEU A 313 -12.84 2.83 -9.89
C LEU A 313 -12.88 3.64 -8.58
N ARG A 314 -12.04 3.31 -7.61
CA ARG A 314 -11.91 4.08 -6.36
C ARG A 314 -11.44 5.50 -6.63
N SER A 315 -10.51 5.69 -7.55
CA SER A 315 -10.02 7.01 -7.96
C SER A 315 -11.11 7.86 -8.64
N MET A 316 -11.97 7.24 -9.46
CA MET A 316 -13.14 7.91 -10.05
C MET A 316 -14.12 8.37 -8.95
N ALA A 317 -14.39 7.52 -7.96
CA ALA A 317 -15.25 7.88 -6.84
C ALA A 317 -14.65 9.01 -5.97
N LEU A 318 -13.34 9.02 -5.75
CA LEU A 318 -12.64 10.11 -5.08
C LEU A 318 -12.76 11.42 -5.87
N LEU A 319 -12.53 11.38 -7.18
CA LEU A 319 -12.68 12.55 -8.06
C LEU A 319 -14.10 13.13 -7.98
N GLU A 320 -15.13 12.29 -8.04
CA GLU A 320 -16.52 12.73 -7.89
C GLU A 320 -16.78 13.39 -6.53
N LYS A 321 -16.29 12.76 -5.45
CA LYS A 321 -16.43 13.29 -4.09
C LYS A 321 -15.86 14.69 -3.98
N PHE A 322 -14.57 14.86 -4.33
CA PHE A 322 -13.88 16.14 -4.23
C PHE A 322 -14.41 17.21 -5.20
N CYS A 323 -15.16 16.82 -6.24
CA CYS A 323 -15.84 17.77 -7.14
C CYS A 323 -17.24 18.14 -6.68
N LYS A 324 -17.91 17.32 -5.86
CA LYS A 324 -19.29 17.56 -5.39
C LYS A 324 -19.38 18.40 -4.10
N ASP A 325 -18.33 18.47 -3.30
CA ASP A 325 -18.31 19.16 -1.98
C ASP A 325 -18.47 20.71 -2.07
N ASP A 326 -18.84 21.25 -3.25
CA ASP A 326 -19.10 22.68 -3.49
C ASP A 326 -20.57 23.01 -3.85
N ARG A 327 -21.54 22.13 -3.53
CA ARG A 327 -22.98 22.45 -3.77
C ARG A 327 -23.76 22.65 -2.51
#